data_d361504c54049ff3dd25da84d1b2a8fe
#
_entry.id   d361504c54049ff3dd25da84d1b2a8fe
#
_cell.length_a   1.000
_cell.length_b   1.000
_cell.length_c   1.000
_cell.angle_alpha   90.00
_cell.angle_beta   90.00
_cell.angle_gamma   90.00
#
_symmetry.space_group_name_H-M   'P 1'
#
loop_
_entity.id
_entity.type
_entity.pdbx_description
1 polymer ?
#
loop_
_entity_poly.entity_id
_entity_poly.type
_entity_poly.pdbx_seq_one_letter_code
_entity_poly.pdbx_strand_id
1 'polypeptide(L)'
;MTIALDPTREFVRTKAPGPKMVPVLGLIRAARRDPLEFFSRMAREHGPVVRFEAGLHPLHLLNSADHIAHVLVQNHKNYVKSAYYQKVRPIFGAGMFVVNGETWKRKREFAQPAFKRHKFDSLADVMTDCTADMLDRWEGARNTGTPLDVAAEMMKLSLRIVFRAFFGTDFQGRMTHMTEALTVIMEE
;
A
#
# COMPACT_ATOMS: atom_id res chain seq x y z
N MET A 1 -9.40 -19.17 19.00
CA MET A 1 -9.51 -18.49 20.30
C MET A 1 -10.57 -17.39 20.13
N THR A 2 -11.80 -17.68 20.52
CA THR A 2 -12.95 -16.75 20.39
C THR A 2 -12.91 -15.85 21.62
N ILE A 3 -12.56 -14.58 21.42
CA ILE A 3 -12.67 -13.58 22.50
C ILE A 3 -14.14 -13.21 22.57
N ALA A 4 -14.84 -13.72 23.59
CA ALA A 4 -16.18 -13.30 23.93
C ALA A 4 -16.13 -11.82 24.36
N LEU A 5 -16.81 -10.95 23.64
CA LEU A 5 -17.04 -9.58 24.05
C LEU A 5 -17.91 -9.61 25.32
N ASP A 6 -17.38 -9.07 26.41
CA ASP A 6 -18.12 -8.89 27.66
C ASP A 6 -19.27 -7.90 27.41
N PRO A 7 -20.54 -8.32 27.48
CA PRO A 7 -21.69 -7.47 27.21
C PRO A 7 -21.92 -6.41 28.30
N THR A 8 -21.18 -6.45 29.41
CA THR A 8 -21.32 -5.54 30.56
C THR A 8 -20.37 -4.35 30.52
N ARG A 9 -19.47 -4.25 29.52
CA ARG A 9 -18.64 -3.05 29.34
C ARG A 9 -19.50 -1.90 28.84
N GLU A 10 -19.85 -1.05 29.76
CA GLU A 10 -20.39 0.29 29.47
C GLU A 10 -19.38 1.04 28.59
N PHE A 11 -19.70 1.21 27.31
CA PHE A 11 -18.88 1.98 26.37
C PHE A 11 -18.97 3.47 26.75
N VAL A 12 -18.11 3.90 27.64
CA VAL A 12 -17.92 5.34 27.88
C VAL A 12 -17.42 5.96 26.58
N ARG A 13 -18.27 6.76 25.93
CA ARG A 13 -17.92 7.51 24.71
C ARG A 13 -16.95 8.65 25.04
N THR A 14 -15.73 8.30 25.40
CA THR A 14 -14.65 9.29 25.56
C THR A 14 -14.06 9.60 24.19
N LYS A 15 -13.87 10.90 23.93
CA LYS A 15 -13.12 11.32 22.74
C LYS A 15 -11.66 10.88 22.91
N ALA A 16 -11.10 10.26 21.88
CA ALA A 16 -9.68 9.95 21.89
C ALA A 16 -8.84 11.24 22.07
N PRO A 17 -7.72 11.17 22.81
CA PRO A 17 -6.84 12.33 23.01
C PRO A 17 -6.25 12.80 21.67
N GLY A 18 -5.85 14.06 21.65
CA GLY A 18 -5.23 14.63 20.45
C GLY A 18 -4.83 16.08 20.67
N PRO A 19 -4.12 16.69 19.73
CA PRO A 19 -3.66 18.05 19.84
C PRO A 19 -4.84 19.02 19.95
N LYS A 20 -4.78 19.91 20.92
CA LYS A 20 -5.78 20.97 21.10
C LYS A 20 -5.71 21.90 19.89
N MET A 21 -6.80 21.98 19.12
CA MET A 21 -7.04 22.92 18.01
C MET A 21 -5.76 23.42 17.31
N VAL A 22 -5.14 22.54 16.52
CA VAL A 22 -4.22 23.02 15.50
C VAL A 22 -5.08 23.38 14.28
N PRO A 23 -4.99 24.61 13.73
CA PRO A 23 -5.67 24.94 12.49
C PRO A 23 -5.36 23.86 11.46
N VAL A 24 -6.37 23.41 10.69
CA VAL A 24 -6.22 22.33 9.69
C VAL A 24 -5.02 22.57 8.78
N LEU A 25 -4.76 23.83 8.42
CA LEU A 25 -3.59 24.25 7.63
C LEU A 25 -2.26 23.97 8.34
N GLY A 26 -2.18 24.18 9.65
CA GLY A 26 -0.98 23.89 10.44
C GLY A 26 -0.71 22.38 10.53
N LEU A 27 -1.76 21.58 10.68
CA LEU A 27 -1.69 20.12 10.70
C LEU A 27 -1.16 19.58 9.34
N ILE A 28 -1.75 20.05 8.24
CA ILE A 28 -1.33 19.68 6.88
C ILE A 28 0.12 20.07 6.62
N ARG A 29 0.53 21.29 7.02
CA ARG A 29 1.89 21.77 6.82
C ARG A 29 2.91 20.97 7.62
N ALA A 30 2.60 20.66 8.88
CA ALA A 30 3.47 19.85 9.74
C ALA A 30 3.60 18.41 9.20
N ALA A 31 2.48 17.80 8.80
CA ALA A 31 2.46 16.47 8.23
C ALA A 31 3.15 16.39 6.85
N ARG A 32 3.17 17.48 6.07
CA ARG A 32 3.86 17.51 4.77
C ARG A 32 5.37 17.71 4.88
N ARG A 33 5.84 18.38 5.93
CA ARG A 33 7.28 18.65 6.10
C ARG A 33 8.06 17.39 6.47
N ASP A 34 7.57 16.65 7.44
CA ASP A 34 8.09 15.34 7.88
C ASP A 34 6.94 14.51 8.44
N PRO A 35 6.28 13.69 7.60
CA PRO A 35 5.12 12.91 8.02
C PRO A 35 5.48 11.86 9.08
N LEU A 36 6.65 11.23 8.98
CA LEU A 36 7.05 10.16 9.89
C LEU A 36 7.30 10.70 11.31
N GLU A 37 8.08 11.76 11.43
CA GLU A 37 8.34 12.40 12.74
C GLU A 37 7.04 13.00 13.29
N PHE A 38 6.21 13.63 12.46
CA PHE A 38 4.94 14.18 12.90
C PHE A 38 4.03 13.11 13.53
N PHE A 39 3.76 12.00 12.82
CA PHE A 39 2.89 10.95 13.34
C PHE A 39 3.51 10.21 14.53
N SER A 40 4.81 9.97 14.50
CA SER A 40 5.54 9.36 15.63
C SER A 40 5.46 10.21 16.89
N ARG A 41 5.64 11.52 16.77
CA ARG A 41 5.49 12.47 17.88
C ARG A 41 4.07 12.48 18.41
N MET A 42 3.06 12.56 17.55
CA MET A 42 1.66 12.52 17.97
C MET A 42 1.32 11.26 18.77
N ALA A 43 1.82 10.11 18.33
CA ALA A 43 1.64 8.85 19.04
C ALA A 43 2.36 8.84 20.41
N ARG A 44 3.56 9.39 20.51
CA ARG A 44 4.29 9.50 21.78
C ARG A 44 3.59 10.44 22.78
N GLU A 45 3.08 11.57 22.31
CA GLU A 45 2.45 12.60 23.16
C GLU A 45 1.02 12.25 23.59
N HIS A 46 0.25 11.58 22.74
CA HIS A 46 -1.17 11.36 22.94
C HIS A 46 -1.59 9.90 23.09
N GLY A 47 -0.66 8.95 22.87
CA GLY A 47 -0.90 7.53 23.03
C GLY A 47 -1.28 6.80 21.73
N PRO A 48 -1.78 5.54 21.86
CA PRO A 48 -1.94 4.64 20.72
C PRO A 48 -3.10 4.99 19.77
N VAL A 49 -4.02 5.84 20.20
CA VAL A 49 -5.13 6.37 19.38
C VAL A 49 -5.15 7.89 19.51
N VAL A 50 -4.86 8.57 18.41
CA VAL A 50 -4.83 10.04 18.40
C VAL A 50 -5.93 10.58 17.51
N ARG A 51 -6.71 11.53 18.02
CA ARG A 51 -7.76 12.19 17.26
C ARG A 51 -7.30 13.56 16.76
N PHE A 52 -7.47 13.80 15.48
CA PHE A 52 -7.29 15.12 14.86
C PHE A 52 -8.65 15.67 14.43
N GLU A 53 -8.90 16.94 14.75
CA GLU A 53 -10.06 17.66 14.23
C GLU A 53 -9.71 18.21 12.83
N ALA A 54 -10.06 17.47 11.79
CA ALA A 54 -9.78 17.82 10.40
C ALA A 54 -11.05 18.32 9.69
N GLY A 55 -11.48 19.52 10.01
CA GLY A 55 -12.69 20.12 9.48
C GLY A 55 -13.95 19.39 9.96
N LEU A 56 -14.83 19.00 9.01
CA LEU A 56 -16.13 18.36 9.35
C LEU A 56 -15.99 16.91 9.83
N HIS A 57 -14.87 16.25 9.55
CA HIS A 57 -14.67 14.85 9.87
C HIS A 57 -13.42 14.65 10.71
N PRO A 58 -13.54 14.08 11.91
CA PRO A 58 -12.37 13.75 12.72
C PRO A 58 -11.58 12.63 12.06
N LEU A 59 -10.24 12.76 12.08
CA LEU A 59 -9.31 11.72 11.69
C LEU A 59 -8.75 11.04 12.93
N HIS A 60 -8.52 9.74 12.86
CA HIS A 60 -7.90 8.99 13.94
C HIS A 60 -6.64 8.30 13.44
N LEU A 61 -5.53 8.55 14.12
CA LEU A 61 -4.28 7.80 13.96
C LEU A 61 -4.33 6.61 14.91
N LEU A 62 -4.17 5.41 14.36
CA LEU A 62 -4.04 4.17 15.13
C LEU A 62 -2.58 3.73 15.10
N ASN A 63 -1.95 3.67 16.26
CA ASN A 63 -0.53 3.35 16.41
C ASN A 63 -0.29 2.17 17.37
N SER A 64 -1.18 1.18 17.36
CA SER A 64 -0.95 -0.09 18.04
C SER A 64 -1.43 -1.25 17.18
N ALA A 65 -0.75 -2.36 17.29
CA ALA A 65 -1.09 -3.58 16.55
C ALA A 65 -2.53 -4.05 16.85
N ASP A 66 -2.97 -3.95 18.10
CA ASP A 66 -4.29 -4.39 18.52
C ASP A 66 -5.40 -3.52 17.89
N HIS A 67 -5.25 -2.20 17.89
CA HIS A 67 -6.22 -1.31 17.26
C HIS A 67 -6.27 -1.48 15.75
N ILE A 68 -5.11 -1.68 15.12
CA ILE A 68 -5.01 -1.95 13.69
C ILE A 68 -5.67 -3.31 13.37
N ALA A 69 -5.38 -4.35 14.15
CA ALA A 69 -5.99 -5.66 14.00
C ALA A 69 -7.52 -5.61 14.20
N HIS A 70 -8.00 -4.81 15.18
CA HIS A 70 -9.43 -4.61 15.37
C HIS A 70 -10.09 -4.03 14.12
N VAL A 71 -9.54 -2.98 13.54
CA VAL A 71 -10.13 -2.31 12.37
C VAL A 71 -10.02 -3.16 11.11
N LEU A 72 -8.84 -3.75 10.85
CA LEU A 72 -8.56 -4.40 9.57
C LEU A 72 -8.98 -5.88 9.52
N VAL A 73 -9.07 -6.56 10.67
CA VAL A 73 -9.32 -8.00 10.75
C VAL A 73 -10.59 -8.30 11.51
N GLN A 74 -10.66 -7.94 12.79
CA GLN A 74 -11.74 -8.38 13.69
C GLN A 74 -13.08 -7.73 13.36
N ASN A 75 -13.07 -6.46 13.02
CA ASN A 75 -14.26 -5.64 12.82
C ASN A 75 -14.33 -4.95 11.45
N HIS A 76 -13.59 -5.48 10.48
CA HIS A 76 -13.45 -4.88 9.14
C HIS A 76 -14.80 -4.61 8.42
N LYS A 77 -15.86 -5.34 8.77
CA LYS A 77 -17.20 -5.16 8.17
C LYS A 77 -17.84 -3.82 8.53
N ASN A 78 -17.44 -3.22 9.66
CA ASN A 78 -17.95 -1.93 10.13
C ASN A 78 -17.15 -0.74 9.57
N TYR A 79 -16.11 -1.00 8.79
CA TYR A 79 -15.26 0.02 8.19
C TYR A 79 -15.31 -0.04 6.67
N VAL A 80 -15.36 1.11 6.06
CA VAL A 80 -15.29 1.26 4.60
C VAL A 80 -14.09 2.09 4.22
N LYS A 81 -13.61 1.93 3.00
CA LYS A 81 -12.54 2.77 2.48
C LYS A 81 -13.00 4.22 2.42
N SER A 82 -12.10 5.14 2.75
CA SER A 82 -12.38 6.58 2.69
C SER A 82 -12.85 7.00 1.29
N ALA A 83 -13.69 8.03 1.25
CA ALA A 83 -14.09 8.68 -0.01
C ALA A 83 -12.89 9.17 -0.85
N TYR A 84 -11.72 9.34 -0.24
CA TYR A 84 -10.48 9.67 -0.95
C TYR A 84 -10.11 8.62 -2.01
N TYR A 85 -10.41 7.34 -1.78
CA TYR A 85 -10.18 6.28 -2.78
C TYR A 85 -11.01 6.45 -4.06
N GLN A 86 -12.10 7.23 -4.01
CA GLN A 86 -12.86 7.54 -5.22
C GLN A 86 -12.11 8.50 -6.15
N LYS A 87 -11.19 9.31 -5.61
CA LYS A 87 -10.36 10.23 -6.41
C LYS A 87 -9.36 9.49 -7.31
N VAL A 88 -8.92 8.31 -6.91
CA VAL A 88 -8.00 7.47 -7.70
C VAL A 88 -8.72 6.52 -8.66
N ARG A 89 -10.05 6.54 -8.66
CA ARG A 89 -10.89 5.73 -9.55
C ARG A 89 -10.63 5.94 -11.05
N PRO A 90 -10.34 7.15 -11.54
CA PRO A 90 -10.00 7.35 -12.96
C PRO A 90 -8.78 6.52 -13.39
N ILE A 91 -7.82 6.28 -12.49
CA ILE A 91 -6.61 5.50 -12.75
C ILE A 91 -6.86 3.99 -12.54
N PHE A 92 -7.46 3.63 -11.41
CA PHE A 92 -7.63 2.22 -10.99
C PHE A 92 -8.98 1.60 -11.37
N GLY A 93 -9.86 2.38 -11.99
CA GLY A 93 -11.20 1.92 -12.38
C GLY A 93 -12.00 1.39 -11.20
N ALA A 94 -12.73 0.30 -11.41
CA ALA A 94 -13.42 -0.45 -10.36
C ALA A 94 -12.53 -1.56 -9.75
N GLY A 95 -11.22 -1.33 -9.67
CA GLY A 95 -10.26 -2.27 -9.08
C GLY A 95 -10.51 -2.54 -7.59
N MET A 96 -9.92 -3.61 -7.07
CA MET A 96 -10.09 -4.04 -5.67
C MET A 96 -9.65 -2.97 -4.65
N PHE A 97 -8.77 -2.04 -5.04
CA PHE A 97 -8.37 -0.90 -4.20
C PHE A 97 -9.50 0.11 -3.97
N VAL A 98 -10.40 0.28 -4.94
CA VAL A 98 -11.41 1.36 -4.93
C VAL A 98 -12.77 0.88 -4.44
N VAL A 99 -13.15 -0.36 -4.75
CA VAL A 99 -14.47 -0.90 -4.41
C VAL A 99 -14.57 -1.36 -2.96
N ASN A 100 -15.78 -1.35 -2.42
CA ASN A 100 -16.13 -1.79 -1.06
C ASN A 100 -17.17 -2.92 -1.09
N GLY A 101 -17.49 -3.46 0.09
CA GLY A 101 -18.58 -4.39 0.34
C GLY A 101 -18.49 -5.67 -0.49
N GLU A 102 -19.62 -6.16 -0.99
CA GLU A 102 -19.74 -7.42 -1.72
C GLU A 102 -18.94 -7.43 -3.05
N THR A 103 -18.82 -6.27 -3.70
CA THR A 103 -18.00 -6.15 -4.92
C THR A 103 -16.51 -6.39 -4.60
N TRP A 104 -16.01 -5.81 -3.51
CA TRP A 104 -14.66 -6.05 -3.03
C TRP A 104 -14.45 -7.51 -2.64
N LYS A 105 -15.39 -8.08 -1.89
CA LYS A 105 -15.32 -9.47 -1.43
C LYS A 105 -15.21 -10.44 -2.61
N ARG A 106 -16.09 -10.30 -3.61
CA ARG A 106 -16.10 -11.13 -4.81
C ARG A 106 -14.77 -11.05 -5.59
N LYS A 107 -14.24 -9.83 -5.75
CA LYS A 107 -12.95 -9.62 -6.44
C LYS A 107 -11.79 -10.23 -5.65
N ARG A 108 -11.81 -10.12 -4.31
CA ARG A 108 -10.80 -10.71 -3.43
C ARG A 108 -10.85 -12.23 -3.47
N GLU A 109 -12.02 -12.83 -3.38
CA GLU A 109 -12.22 -14.28 -3.47
C GLU A 109 -11.74 -14.83 -4.82
N PHE A 110 -11.98 -14.11 -5.90
CA PHE A 110 -11.49 -14.47 -7.23
C PHE A 110 -9.97 -14.39 -7.35
N ALA A 111 -9.34 -13.38 -6.75
CA ALA A 111 -7.88 -13.20 -6.82
C ALA A 111 -7.11 -14.11 -5.84
N GLN A 112 -7.71 -14.46 -4.69
CA GLN A 112 -7.04 -15.17 -3.60
C GLN A 112 -6.38 -16.50 -4.00
N PRO A 113 -6.93 -17.35 -4.91
CA PRO A 113 -6.29 -18.59 -5.33
C PRO A 113 -4.91 -18.39 -5.98
N ALA A 114 -4.68 -17.24 -6.66
CA ALA A 114 -3.41 -16.93 -7.28
C ALA A 114 -2.28 -16.69 -6.27
N PHE A 115 -2.63 -16.37 -5.01
CA PHE A 115 -1.68 -16.10 -3.93
C PHE A 115 -1.50 -17.29 -2.96
N LYS A 116 -1.87 -18.50 -3.38
CA LYS A 116 -1.62 -19.70 -2.57
C LYS A 116 -0.14 -20.08 -2.60
N ARG A 117 0.35 -20.64 -1.47
CA ARG A 117 1.78 -20.92 -1.25
C ARG A 117 2.42 -21.77 -2.35
N HIS A 118 1.74 -22.79 -2.87
CA HIS A 118 2.26 -23.64 -3.92
C HIS A 118 2.48 -22.94 -5.29
N LYS A 119 1.93 -21.72 -5.45
CA LYS A 119 2.20 -20.89 -6.63
C LYS A 119 3.50 -20.11 -6.53
N PHE A 120 4.03 -19.94 -5.32
CA PHE A 120 5.27 -19.18 -5.10
C PHE A 120 6.51 -19.94 -5.58
N ASP A 121 6.48 -21.27 -5.58
CA ASP A 121 7.64 -22.07 -6.05
C ASP A 121 7.92 -21.79 -7.55
N SER A 122 6.87 -21.75 -8.37
CA SER A 122 7.00 -21.39 -9.79
C SER A 122 7.39 -19.93 -10.03
N LEU A 123 7.12 -19.03 -9.06
CA LEU A 123 7.56 -17.64 -9.16
C LEU A 123 9.06 -17.48 -8.88
N ALA A 124 9.64 -18.34 -8.05
CA ALA A 124 11.08 -18.33 -7.79
C ALA A 124 11.87 -18.59 -9.07
N ASP A 125 11.43 -19.54 -9.89
CA ASP A 125 12.06 -19.84 -11.19
C ASP A 125 11.98 -18.63 -12.13
N VAL A 126 10.80 -18.00 -12.21
CA VAL A 126 10.62 -16.76 -13.01
C VAL A 126 11.55 -15.64 -12.55
N MET A 127 11.70 -15.46 -11.23
CA MET A 127 12.58 -14.43 -10.66
C MET A 127 14.05 -14.71 -11.01
N THR A 128 14.46 -15.98 -10.88
CA THR A 128 15.82 -16.42 -11.18
C THR A 128 16.15 -16.22 -12.65
N ASP A 129 15.28 -16.67 -13.55
CA ASP A 129 15.46 -16.49 -15.00
C ASP A 129 15.55 -15.03 -15.41
N CYS A 130 14.64 -14.18 -14.91
CA CYS A 130 14.66 -12.75 -15.21
C CYS A 130 15.94 -12.08 -14.70
N THR A 131 16.44 -12.52 -13.55
CA THR A 131 17.67 -12.00 -12.97
C THR A 131 18.90 -12.45 -13.76
N ALA A 132 18.97 -13.72 -14.17
CA ALA A 132 20.02 -14.23 -15.03
C ALA A 132 20.10 -13.44 -16.36
N ASP A 133 18.96 -13.28 -17.03
CA ASP A 133 18.89 -12.47 -18.26
C ASP A 133 19.33 -11.01 -18.06
N MET A 134 19.11 -10.43 -16.89
CA MET A 134 19.60 -9.09 -16.57
C MET A 134 21.12 -9.09 -16.40
N LEU A 135 21.67 -10.07 -15.69
CA LEU A 135 23.12 -10.20 -15.47
C LEU A 135 23.86 -10.39 -16.78
N ASP A 136 23.34 -11.21 -17.71
CA ASP A 136 23.94 -11.40 -19.04
C ASP A 136 24.03 -10.07 -19.81
N ARG A 137 22.98 -9.23 -19.73
CA ARG A 137 23.02 -7.89 -20.34
C ARG A 137 24.06 -6.98 -19.68
N TRP A 138 24.19 -7.06 -18.36
CA TRP A 138 25.20 -6.27 -17.64
C TRP A 138 26.62 -6.69 -17.99
N GLU A 139 26.85 -7.98 -18.21
CA GLU A 139 28.15 -8.47 -18.67
C GLU A 139 28.48 -7.93 -20.07
N GLY A 140 27.50 -7.89 -20.97
CA GLY A 140 27.63 -7.21 -22.25
C GLY A 140 28.00 -5.73 -22.14
N ALA A 141 27.32 -4.99 -21.25
CA ALA A 141 27.62 -3.58 -21.00
C ALA A 141 29.01 -3.37 -20.37
N ARG A 142 29.44 -4.26 -19.48
CA ARG A 142 30.79 -4.25 -18.90
C ARG A 142 31.87 -4.40 -20.00
N ASN A 143 31.65 -5.30 -20.94
CA ASN A 143 32.60 -5.58 -22.01
C ASN A 143 32.76 -4.38 -22.98
N THR A 144 31.71 -3.56 -23.13
CA THR A 144 31.70 -2.35 -23.93
C THR A 144 32.09 -1.08 -23.15
N GLY A 145 32.24 -1.18 -21.83
CA GLY A 145 32.49 -0.03 -20.95
C GLY A 145 31.29 0.93 -20.83
N THR A 146 30.08 0.48 -21.15
CA THR A 146 28.88 1.31 -21.11
C THR A 146 28.39 1.47 -19.66
N PRO A 147 28.23 2.69 -19.14
CA PRO A 147 27.65 2.91 -17.83
C PRO A 147 26.22 2.41 -17.74
N LEU A 148 25.86 1.81 -16.59
CA LEU A 148 24.51 1.32 -16.33
C LEU A 148 23.83 2.19 -15.27
N ASP A 149 22.59 2.58 -15.54
CA ASP A 149 21.68 3.10 -14.52
C ASP A 149 21.05 1.93 -13.75
N VAL A 150 21.59 1.65 -12.57
CA VAL A 150 21.17 0.53 -11.73
C VAL A 150 19.72 0.69 -11.30
N ALA A 151 19.23 1.90 -11.01
CA ALA A 151 17.85 2.13 -10.60
C ALA A 151 16.87 1.79 -11.73
N ALA A 152 17.16 2.22 -12.94
CA ALA A 152 16.38 1.89 -14.13
C ALA A 152 16.38 0.39 -14.43
N GLU A 153 17.52 -0.29 -14.29
CA GLU A 153 17.62 -1.74 -14.49
C GLU A 153 16.84 -2.54 -13.43
N MET A 154 16.89 -2.13 -12.15
CA MET A 154 16.08 -2.76 -11.10
C MET A 154 14.58 -2.54 -11.30
N MET A 155 14.16 -1.38 -11.78
CA MET A 155 12.76 -1.12 -12.15
C MET A 155 12.32 -2.04 -13.29
N LYS A 156 13.12 -2.16 -14.35
CA LYS A 156 12.86 -3.07 -15.49
C LYS A 156 12.78 -4.53 -15.03
N LEU A 157 13.70 -4.98 -14.17
CA LEU A 157 13.69 -6.32 -13.61
C LEU A 157 12.40 -6.58 -12.83
N SER A 158 12.03 -5.69 -11.92
CA SER A 158 10.83 -5.83 -11.11
C SER A 158 9.56 -5.90 -11.96
N LEU A 159 9.43 -5.02 -12.95
CA LEU A 159 8.31 -5.04 -13.89
C LEU A 159 8.26 -6.34 -14.70
N ARG A 160 9.39 -6.80 -15.21
CA ARG A 160 9.47 -8.04 -15.98
C ARG A 160 9.03 -9.25 -15.15
N ILE A 161 9.52 -9.35 -13.91
CA ILE A 161 9.09 -10.42 -12.97
C ILE A 161 7.57 -10.38 -12.76
N VAL A 162 7.01 -9.20 -12.46
CA VAL A 162 5.58 -9.04 -12.24
C VAL A 162 4.77 -9.45 -13.48
N PHE A 163 5.18 -9.02 -14.68
CA PHE A 163 4.47 -9.36 -15.91
C PHE A 163 4.54 -10.84 -16.23
N ARG A 164 5.71 -11.47 -16.13
CA ARG A 164 5.84 -12.93 -16.34
C ARG A 164 5.05 -13.71 -15.28
N ALA A 165 5.08 -13.28 -14.04
CA ALA A 165 4.38 -13.93 -12.94
C ALA A 165 2.85 -13.89 -13.06
N PHE A 166 2.28 -12.75 -13.49
CA PHE A 166 0.82 -12.57 -13.55
C PHE A 166 0.21 -12.85 -14.92
N PHE A 167 0.94 -12.62 -15.99
CA PHE A 167 0.40 -12.74 -17.36
C PHE A 167 1.06 -13.83 -18.19
N GLY A 168 2.12 -14.47 -17.67
CA GLY A 168 2.82 -15.55 -18.37
C GLY A 168 3.56 -15.14 -19.65
N THR A 169 3.66 -13.84 -19.93
CA THR A 169 4.24 -13.29 -21.15
C THR A 169 5.34 -12.30 -20.86
N ASP A 170 6.32 -12.27 -21.75
CA ASP A 170 7.42 -11.30 -21.71
C ASP A 170 7.07 -10.08 -22.58
N PHE A 171 6.73 -8.97 -21.95
CA PHE A 171 6.34 -7.71 -22.62
C PHE A 171 7.56 -6.86 -23.05
N GLN A 172 8.65 -7.49 -23.49
CA GLN A 172 9.92 -6.81 -23.78
C GLN A 172 9.79 -5.55 -24.65
N GLY A 173 8.89 -5.53 -25.63
CA GLY A 173 8.74 -4.40 -26.57
C GLY A 173 7.97 -3.19 -26.04
N ARG A 174 7.28 -3.29 -24.89
CA ARG A 174 6.47 -2.20 -24.32
C ARG A 174 6.91 -1.76 -22.92
N MET A 175 7.92 -2.40 -22.37
CA MET A 175 8.38 -2.12 -21.01
C MET A 175 8.94 -0.71 -20.83
N THR A 176 9.61 -0.16 -21.82
CA THR A 176 10.16 1.20 -21.78
C THR A 176 9.04 2.24 -21.57
N HIS A 177 7.99 2.18 -22.39
CA HIS A 177 6.83 3.07 -22.26
C HIS A 177 6.09 2.91 -20.93
N MET A 178 6.01 1.70 -20.41
CA MET A 178 5.36 1.45 -19.11
C MET A 178 6.21 1.95 -17.94
N THR A 179 7.53 1.81 -18.03
CA THR A 179 8.45 2.36 -17.02
C THR A 179 8.36 3.88 -16.99
N GLU A 180 8.38 4.53 -18.15
CA GLU A 180 8.22 5.98 -18.28
C GLU A 180 6.87 6.45 -17.70
N ALA A 181 5.77 5.78 -18.06
CA ALA A 181 4.45 6.10 -17.55
C ALA A 181 4.32 5.95 -16.02
N LEU A 182 4.92 4.88 -15.44
CA LEU A 182 4.93 4.67 -14.01
C LEU A 182 5.80 5.71 -13.29
N THR A 183 6.95 6.10 -13.85
CA THR A 183 7.80 7.14 -13.29
C THR A 183 7.05 8.47 -13.20
N VAL A 184 6.37 8.87 -14.26
CA VAL A 184 5.55 10.09 -14.27
C VAL A 184 4.45 10.05 -13.21
N ILE A 185 3.76 8.91 -13.03
CA ILE A 185 2.70 8.76 -12.02
C ILE A 185 3.26 8.83 -10.58
N MET A 186 4.51 8.42 -10.37
CA MET A 186 5.13 8.39 -9.04
C MET A 186 5.78 9.72 -8.64
N GLU A 187 6.06 10.62 -9.60
CA GLU A 187 6.66 11.93 -9.37
C GLU A 187 5.61 13.05 -9.13
N GLU A 188 4.33 12.82 -9.41
CA GLU A 188 3.20 13.71 -9.09
C GLU A 188 2.59 13.41 -7.70
#